data_86dd49dcf7ab92f18bf5708316c2704f
#
_entry.id   86dd49dcf7ab92f18bf5708316c2704f
#
_cell.length_a   1.000
_cell.length_b   1.000
_cell.length_c   1.000
_cell.angle_alpha   90.00
_cell.angle_beta   90.00
_cell.angle_gamma   90.00
#
_symmetry.space_group_name_H-M   'P 1'
#
loop_
_entity.id
_entity.type
_entity.pdbx_description
1 polymer ?
#
loop_
_entity_poly.entity_id
_entity_poly.type
_entity_poly.pdbx_seq_one_letter_code
_entity_poly.pdbx_strand_id
1 'polypeptide(L)'
;MLLMGFNRLAREGMRFYLPTLKHFANVLSRLVLVMALVLPVALSAGEAVTEKADPDRVEPCEPASDPESGEAASNQAVPREPCEQLSQEQIEEARQEITTEIAEGTQTAVSLESLLLGRNYVFFGRVELDAAAYFGDIPSSENGGELRRLRVGIAGLATFVDSVSYKLELDLTDGSNNLSDIYVQWDLPKRGTLRVGNQTVSQNLSAMTSSLSHLFMEEPLPVTAFSLSRRLAVSYDHDWRRFGVHGMVFTRDPNNDAGKYGWAARVYTKPIRGPEKIGHVGISTVLEKMDREARYRTRPESHVTDIRLVDTGLYDDVQYQHVLGLEMAGGLGSNTMKLELFRSRWERDRGRSNTFNGAYVELGHFLTGQQFNYVRGKFIRPLLEPGDRAWEIGVRASWVDLTDRDVRGGEQVNVGAALNYYPRSDLRLQFNLLRFRTDSVAGDDRGWILQAKVQFNR
;
A
#
# COMPACT_ATOMS: atom_id res chain seq x y z
N MET A 1 -10.13 8.69 44.77
CA MET A 1 -11.11 7.69 44.27
C MET A 1 -10.92 7.38 42.78
N LEU A 2 -10.29 8.22 41.98
CA LEU A 2 -10.01 7.99 40.54
C LEU A 2 -8.80 7.06 40.24
N LEU A 3 -7.83 6.95 41.14
CA LEU A 3 -6.63 6.12 41.01
C LEU A 3 -6.83 4.62 41.31
N MET A 4 -7.90 4.25 42.00
CA MET A 4 -8.23 2.83 42.28
C MET A 4 -8.98 2.15 41.13
N GLY A 5 -9.65 2.90 40.26
CA GLY A 5 -10.34 2.38 39.11
C GLY A 5 -9.40 1.93 37.96
N PHE A 6 -8.29 2.65 37.78
CA PHE A 6 -7.30 2.35 36.70
C PHE A 6 -6.51 1.05 36.97
N ASN A 7 -6.21 0.74 38.23
CA ASN A 7 -5.48 -0.48 38.57
C ASN A 7 -6.32 -1.75 38.48
N ARG A 8 -7.64 -1.65 38.55
CA ARG A 8 -8.56 -2.81 38.41
C ARG A 8 -8.76 -3.16 36.93
N LEU A 9 -8.92 -2.16 36.06
CA LEU A 9 -9.02 -2.32 34.60
C LEU A 9 -7.73 -2.88 33.98
N ALA A 10 -6.56 -2.47 34.48
CA ALA A 10 -5.27 -2.98 34.03
C ALA A 10 -5.04 -4.44 34.42
N ARG A 11 -5.49 -4.88 35.59
CA ARG A 11 -5.32 -6.26 36.08
C ARG A 11 -6.33 -7.24 35.45
N GLU A 12 -7.53 -6.82 35.18
CA GLU A 12 -8.53 -7.64 34.48
C GLU A 12 -8.20 -7.74 32.98
N GLY A 13 -7.73 -6.67 32.35
CA GLY A 13 -7.23 -6.69 30.97
C GLY A 13 -6.08 -7.68 30.74
N MET A 14 -5.13 -7.77 31.67
CA MET A 14 -3.93 -8.61 31.52
C MET A 14 -4.19 -10.12 31.68
N ARG A 15 -5.25 -10.52 32.39
CA ARG A 15 -5.62 -11.94 32.55
C ARG A 15 -6.31 -12.56 31.33
N PHE A 16 -6.92 -11.75 30.47
CA PHE A 16 -7.55 -12.22 29.23
C PHE A 16 -6.56 -12.32 28.04
N TYR A 17 -5.33 -11.78 28.16
CA TYR A 17 -4.33 -11.74 27.08
C TYR A 17 -3.46 -12.99 26.98
N LEU A 18 -3.34 -13.79 28.04
CA LEU A 18 -2.38 -14.90 28.05
C LEU A 18 -2.72 -16.08 27.11
N PRO A 19 -3.98 -16.52 26.92
CA PRO A 19 -4.27 -17.62 26.00
C PRO A 19 -4.08 -17.21 24.52
N THR A 20 -4.54 -16.03 24.13
CA THR A 20 -4.42 -15.51 22.75
C THR A 20 -2.97 -15.19 22.39
N LEU A 21 -2.18 -14.66 23.35
CA LEU A 21 -0.75 -14.45 23.16
C LEU A 21 0.02 -15.77 23.02
N LYS A 22 -0.40 -16.84 23.68
CA LYS A 22 0.21 -18.19 23.52
C LYS A 22 -0.12 -18.80 22.17
N HIS A 23 -1.34 -18.64 21.68
CA HIS A 23 -1.72 -19.12 20.35
C HIS A 23 -0.97 -18.32 19.27
N PHE A 24 -0.94 -16.99 19.40
CA PHE A 24 -0.17 -16.10 18.55
C PHE A 24 1.34 -16.40 18.57
N ALA A 25 1.93 -16.63 19.76
CA ALA A 25 3.34 -17.02 19.87
C ALA A 25 3.62 -18.38 19.22
N ASN A 26 2.68 -19.34 19.26
CA ASN A 26 2.80 -20.60 18.56
C ASN A 26 2.69 -20.47 17.03
N VAL A 27 1.81 -19.59 16.53
CA VAL A 27 1.71 -19.29 15.10
C VAL A 27 2.97 -18.54 14.65
N LEU A 28 3.41 -17.54 15.40
CA LEU A 28 4.62 -16.78 15.13
C LEU A 28 5.88 -17.64 15.19
N SER A 29 6.00 -18.59 16.15
CA SER A 29 7.14 -19.50 16.25
C SER A 29 7.19 -20.48 15.06
N ARG A 30 6.05 -20.93 14.57
CA ARG A 30 5.97 -21.76 13.35
C ARG A 30 6.32 -20.95 12.09
N LEU A 31 5.92 -19.67 12.04
CA LEU A 31 6.28 -18.74 10.98
C LEU A 31 7.79 -18.43 11.00
N VAL A 32 8.38 -18.19 12.17
CA VAL A 32 9.83 -17.98 12.34
C VAL A 32 10.62 -19.24 11.95
N LEU A 33 10.10 -20.44 12.22
CA LEU A 33 10.75 -21.70 11.82
C LEU A 33 10.74 -21.89 10.29
N VAL A 34 9.65 -21.51 9.61
CA VAL A 34 9.58 -21.49 8.14
C VAL A 34 10.54 -20.43 7.58
N MET A 35 10.65 -19.27 8.22
CA MET A 35 11.60 -18.21 7.86
C MET A 35 13.06 -18.67 8.00
N ALA A 36 13.40 -19.39 9.07
CA ALA A 36 14.75 -19.93 9.30
C ALA A 36 15.18 -20.98 8.26
N LEU A 37 14.22 -21.65 7.62
CA LEU A 37 14.47 -22.63 6.56
C LEU A 37 14.63 -21.97 5.16
N VAL A 38 14.05 -20.80 4.94
CA VAL A 38 14.05 -20.09 3.63
C VAL A 38 15.17 -19.04 3.55
N LEU A 39 15.55 -18.42 4.67
CA LEU A 39 16.59 -17.38 4.70
C LEU A 39 17.96 -17.82 4.17
N PRO A 40 18.48 -19.05 4.45
CA PRO A 40 19.78 -19.47 3.94
C PRO A 40 19.84 -19.60 2.41
N VAL A 41 18.70 -19.93 1.76
CA VAL A 41 18.62 -20.08 0.30
C VAL A 41 18.63 -18.72 -0.40
N ALA A 42 18.06 -17.70 0.21
CA ALA A 42 18.05 -16.33 -0.33
C ALA A 42 19.40 -15.61 -0.15
N LEU A 43 20.14 -15.94 0.92
CA LEU A 43 21.46 -15.33 1.21
C LEU A 43 22.59 -15.92 0.38
N SER A 44 22.51 -17.18 -0.06
CA SER A 44 23.55 -17.83 -0.86
C SER A 44 23.50 -17.50 -2.36
N ALA A 45 22.41 -16.89 -2.84
CA ALA A 45 22.25 -16.49 -4.25
C ALA A 45 22.84 -15.10 -4.57
N GLY A 46 23.27 -14.34 -3.56
CA GLY A 46 23.71 -12.95 -3.70
C GLY A 46 25.21 -12.70 -3.92
N GLU A 47 26.05 -13.74 -3.99
CA GLU A 47 27.53 -13.57 -4.02
C GLU A 47 28.19 -13.72 -5.41
N ALA A 48 27.47 -13.65 -6.50
CA ALA A 48 28.08 -13.69 -7.81
C ALA A 48 27.76 -12.44 -8.65
N VAL A 49 28.83 -11.71 -8.96
CA VAL A 49 28.96 -10.60 -9.92
C VAL A 49 28.75 -9.20 -9.35
N THR A 50 29.83 -8.62 -8.85
CA THR A 50 30.01 -7.16 -8.81
C THR A 50 31.19 -6.78 -9.67
N GLU A 51 30.94 -6.38 -10.91
CA GLU A 51 31.88 -5.57 -11.68
C GLU A 51 31.52 -4.09 -11.42
N LYS A 52 32.43 -3.37 -10.78
CA LYS A 52 32.26 -1.97 -10.40
C LYS A 52 32.29 -1.08 -11.62
N ALA A 53 31.20 -0.36 -11.91
CA ALA A 53 31.23 0.84 -12.72
C ALA A 53 31.83 2.00 -11.91
N ASP A 54 32.79 2.68 -12.50
CA ASP A 54 33.52 3.82 -11.94
C ASP A 54 32.59 5.06 -11.92
N PRO A 55 32.34 5.70 -10.75
CA PRO A 55 31.41 6.83 -10.65
C PRO A 55 32.02 8.19 -11.04
N ASP A 56 33.30 8.26 -11.47
CA ASP A 56 34.02 9.54 -11.66
C ASP A 56 34.14 10.00 -13.13
N ARG A 57 33.33 9.47 -14.04
CA ARG A 57 33.36 9.96 -15.43
C ARG A 57 32.18 10.89 -15.77
N VAL A 58 32.21 12.08 -15.16
CA VAL A 58 31.43 13.23 -15.66
C VAL A 58 32.41 14.11 -16.42
N GLU A 59 32.26 14.19 -17.72
CA GLU A 59 33.02 15.15 -18.52
C GLU A 59 32.59 16.60 -18.15
N PRO A 60 33.54 17.49 -17.84
CA PRO A 60 33.20 18.89 -17.55
C PRO A 60 32.80 19.60 -18.84
N CYS A 61 31.74 20.40 -18.77
CA CYS A 61 31.41 21.37 -19.82
C CYS A 61 32.57 22.32 -20.02
N GLU A 62 33.17 22.35 -21.21
CA GLU A 62 34.22 23.32 -21.56
C GLU A 62 33.64 24.75 -21.57
N PRO A 63 34.36 25.74 -21.01
CA PRO A 63 34.01 27.12 -21.16
C PRO A 63 34.26 27.57 -22.59
N ALA A 64 33.27 28.21 -23.21
CA ALA A 64 33.39 28.80 -24.55
C ALA A 64 34.56 29.78 -24.60
N SER A 65 35.53 29.50 -25.49
CA SER A 65 36.61 30.41 -25.81
C SER A 65 36.10 31.72 -26.45
N ASP A 66 36.63 32.85 -26.01
CA ASP A 66 36.38 34.19 -26.54
C ASP A 66 36.70 34.26 -28.03
N PRO A 67 35.86 34.87 -28.86
CA PRO A 67 36.26 35.31 -30.20
C PRO A 67 36.78 36.74 -30.18
N GLU A 68 38.04 36.89 -30.52
CA GLU A 68 38.60 38.18 -30.88
C GLU A 68 37.98 38.71 -32.21
N SER A 69 37.62 39.99 -32.14
CA SER A 69 37.56 41.00 -33.21
C SER A 69 36.64 40.77 -34.43
N GLY A 70 35.72 41.74 -34.61
CA GLY A 70 35.26 42.17 -35.92
C GLY A 70 33.79 42.48 -36.08
N GLU A 71 33.49 43.79 -36.08
CA GLU A 71 32.39 44.46 -36.77
C GLU A 71 30.93 44.37 -36.33
N ALA A 72 30.37 45.54 -36.21
CA ALA A 72 29.04 45.92 -35.76
C ALA A 72 27.89 45.39 -36.60
N ALA A 73 26.88 44.85 -35.94
CA ALA A 73 25.48 44.91 -36.38
C ALA A 73 24.56 44.88 -35.16
N SER A 74 23.75 45.90 -35.03
CA SER A 74 22.75 46.11 -34.01
C SER A 74 21.68 45.04 -34.04
N ASN A 75 21.53 44.26 -32.94
CA ASN A 75 20.26 43.66 -32.59
C ASN A 75 20.21 43.46 -31.06
N GLN A 76 19.11 43.88 -30.47
CA GLN A 76 18.84 43.86 -29.05
C GLN A 76 18.97 42.42 -28.51
N ALA A 77 20.02 42.17 -27.73
CA ALA A 77 20.21 40.95 -26.99
C ALA A 77 19.29 40.96 -25.76
N VAL A 78 18.36 40.03 -25.71
CA VAL A 78 17.63 39.67 -24.50
C VAL A 78 18.67 39.14 -23.50
N PRO A 79 18.71 39.60 -22.22
CA PRO A 79 19.61 39.08 -21.22
C PRO A 79 19.29 37.60 -20.99
N ARG A 80 20.23 36.72 -21.26
CA ARG A 80 20.16 35.33 -20.80
C ARG A 80 20.53 35.35 -19.30
N GLU A 81 19.56 35.02 -18.45
CA GLU A 81 19.83 34.75 -17.05
C GLU A 81 20.87 33.65 -16.93
N PRO A 82 21.85 33.76 -16.01
CA PRO A 82 22.81 32.70 -15.77
C PRO A 82 22.06 31.43 -15.28
N CYS A 83 22.38 30.28 -15.87
CA CYS A 83 21.91 29.00 -15.38
C CYS A 83 22.38 28.85 -13.93
N GLU A 84 21.48 29.02 -12.99
CA GLU A 84 21.71 28.76 -11.58
C GLU A 84 21.90 27.25 -11.43
N GLN A 85 23.12 26.82 -11.15
CA GLN A 85 23.41 25.41 -10.90
C GLN A 85 22.72 25.02 -9.59
N LEU A 86 21.65 24.26 -9.69
CA LEU A 86 21.00 23.65 -8.53
C LEU A 86 22.03 22.84 -7.73
N SER A 87 22.02 23.00 -6.41
CA SER A 87 22.89 22.19 -5.54
C SER A 87 22.53 20.70 -5.65
N GLN A 88 23.47 19.82 -5.41
CA GLN A 88 23.22 18.39 -5.43
C GLN A 88 22.07 17.97 -4.49
N GLU A 89 21.88 18.69 -3.40
CA GLU A 89 20.79 18.50 -2.43
C GLU A 89 19.43 18.91 -3.02
N GLN A 90 19.37 19.99 -3.79
CA GLN A 90 18.16 20.43 -4.51
C GLN A 90 17.80 19.47 -5.66
N ILE A 91 18.80 18.91 -6.35
CA ILE A 91 18.61 17.90 -7.39
C ILE A 91 18.09 16.61 -6.76
N GLU A 92 18.60 16.21 -5.61
CA GLU A 92 18.18 15.00 -4.91
C GLU A 92 16.79 15.16 -4.27
N GLU A 93 16.47 16.35 -3.72
CA GLU A 93 15.12 16.67 -3.26
C GLU A 93 14.11 16.66 -4.42
N ALA A 94 14.41 17.28 -5.54
CA ALA A 94 13.57 17.28 -6.74
C ALA A 94 13.44 15.85 -7.33
N ARG A 95 14.51 15.05 -7.31
CA ARG A 95 14.50 13.65 -7.71
C ARG A 95 13.64 12.79 -6.79
N GLN A 96 13.72 13.00 -5.47
CA GLN A 96 12.86 12.32 -4.50
C GLN A 96 11.39 12.75 -4.64
N GLU A 97 11.12 14.00 -4.92
CA GLU A 97 9.77 14.54 -5.12
C GLU A 97 9.13 13.98 -6.39
N ILE A 98 9.85 13.99 -7.51
CA ILE A 98 9.43 13.36 -8.79
C ILE A 98 9.28 11.85 -8.64
N THR A 99 10.19 11.18 -7.93
CA THR A 99 10.16 9.75 -7.64
C THR A 99 8.92 9.39 -6.82
N THR A 100 8.57 10.23 -5.86
CA THR A 100 7.37 10.09 -5.03
C THR A 100 6.11 10.14 -5.86
N GLU A 101 6.02 11.05 -6.79
CA GLU A 101 4.86 11.29 -7.64
C GLU A 101 4.64 10.15 -8.63
N ILE A 102 5.69 9.65 -9.27
CA ILE A 102 5.63 8.54 -10.24
C ILE A 102 5.27 7.22 -9.55
N ALA A 103 5.75 7.00 -8.34
CA ALA A 103 5.65 5.72 -7.66
C ALA A 103 4.33 5.49 -6.93
N GLU A 104 3.64 6.52 -6.52
CA GLU A 104 2.30 6.38 -5.93
C GLU A 104 1.22 6.00 -6.96
N GLY A 105 1.57 5.93 -8.24
CA GLY A 105 0.68 5.43 -9.32
C GLY A 105 -0.60 6.23 -9.50
N THR A 106 -0.68 7.36 -8.82
CA THR A 106 -1.85 8.22 -8.77
C THR A 106 -1.50 9.67 -8.83
N GLN A 107 -0.22 9.94 -8.81
CA GLN A 107 0.17 11.31 -8.73
C GLN A 107 0.64 11.73 -10.05
N THR A 108 0.01 12.74 -10.36
CA THR A 108 0.52 13.86 -11.08
C THR A 108 2.01 13.68 -11.40
N ALA A 109 2.30 12.61 -12.11
CA ALA A 109 3.31 12.73 -13.09
C ALA A 109 2.73 13.73 -14.11
N VAL A 110 2.56 14.98 -13.69
CA VAL A 110 2.86 16.05 -14.60
C VAL A 110 4.33 15.78 -14.87
N SER A 111 4.57 14.81 -15.76
CA SER A 111 5.90 14.40 -16.13
C SER A 111 6.63 15.70 -16.46
N LEU A 112 7.92 15.75 -16.16
CA LEU A 112 8.77 16.83 -16.65
C LEU A 112 8.45 17.12 -18.13
N GLU A 113 8.09 16.10 -18.88
CA GLU A 113 7.59 16.12 -20.26
C GLU A 113 6.26 16.89 -20.43
N SER A 114 5.29 16.74 -19.53
CA SER A 114 4.04 17.51 -19.54
C SER A 114 4.27 18.97 -19.18
N LEU A 115 5.15 19.25 -18.22
CA LEU A 115 5.58 20.61 -17.89
C LEU A 115 6.36 21.26 -19.04
N LEU A 116 7.26 20.52 -19.69
CA LEU A 116 7.99 20.97 -20.88
C LEU A 116 7.05 21.23 -22.05
N LEU A 117 5.93 20.52 -22.14
CA LEU A 117 4.87 20.73 -23.13
C LEU A 117 3.85 21.80 -22.72
N GLY A 118 4.04 22.48 -21.57
CA GLY A 118 3.14 23.53 -21.06
C GLY A 118 1.78 23.00 -20.63
N ARG A 119 1.66 21.71 -20.30
CA ARG A 119 0.41 21.08 -19.84
C ARG A 119 0.39 21.01 -18.32
N ASN A 120 -0.70 21.49 -17.72
CA ASN A 120 -0.91 21.43 -16.27
C ASN A 120 -1.69 20.19 -15.85
N TYR A 121 -1.90 19.22 -16.72
CA TYR A 121 -2.62 17.98 -16.45
C TYR A 121 -2.04 16.80 -17.22
N VAL A 122 -2.31 15.60 -16.72
CA VAL A 122 -1.96 14.31 -17.34
C VAL A 122 -3.18 13.38 -17.32
N PHE A 123 -3.38 12.66 -18.42
CA PHE A 123 -4.27 11.51 -18.45
C PHE A 123 -3.50 10.25 -18.07
N PHE A 124 -4.11 9.42 -17.26
CA PHE A 124 -3.54 8.14 -16.88
C PHE A 124 -4.57 7.03 -17.00
N GLY A 125 -4.10 5.81 -17.12
CA GLY A 125 -4.96 4.65 -17.20
C GLY A 125 -4.30 3.40 -16.65
N ARG A 126 -5.14 2.43 -16.31
CA ARG A 126 -4.70 1.16 -15.75
C ARG A 126 -5.61 0.02 -16.18
N VAL A 127 -5.00 -1.07 -16.62
CA VAL A 127 -5.69 -2.32 -16.97
C VAL A 127 -5.05 -3.45 -16.18
N GLU A 128 -5.86 -4.29 -15.53
CA GLU A 128 -5.42 -5.51 -14.88
C GLU A 128 -6.31 -6.68 -15.31
N LEU A 129 -5.67 -7.73 -15.78
CA LEU A 129 -6.29 -9.00 -16.16
C LEU A 129 -5.78 -10.07 -15.21
N ASP A 130 -6.69 -10.73 -14.51
CA ASP A 130 -6.39 -11.80 -13.58
C ASP A 130 -6.91 -13.14 -14.08
N ALA A 131 -6.19 -14.21 -13.74
CA ALA A 131 -6.62 -15.58 -13.92
C ALA A 131 -6.25 -16.39 -12.69
N ALA A 132 -7.10 -17.36 -12.31
CA ALA A 132 -6.86 -18.25 -11.18
C ALA A 132 -7.33 -19.67 -11.46
N ALA A 133 -6.61 -20.63 -10.86
CA ALA A 133 -6.99 -22.04 -10.80
C ALA A 133 -6.94 -22.52 -9.34
N TYR A 134 -8.00 -23.19 -8.93
CA TYR A 134 -8.22 -23.66 -7.56
C TYR A 134 -8.12 -25.17 -7.49
N PHE A 135 -7.49 -25.68 -6.43
CA PHE A 135 -7.30 -27.11 -6.18
C PHE A 135 -7.60 -27.40 -4.72
N GLY A 136 -8.34 -28.48 -4.43
CA GLY A 136 -8.77 -28.86 -3.10
C GLY A 136 -10.25 -28.55 -2.88
N ASP A 137 -10.58 -27.94 -1.75
CA ASP A 137 -11.98 -27.80 -1.32
C ASP A 137 -12.72 -26.60 -1.98
N ILE A 138 -12.01 -25.70 -2.68
CA ILE A 138 -12.64 -24.74 -3.60
C ILE A 138 -12.97 -25.46 -4.91
N PRO A 139 -14.23 -25.43 -5.38
CA PRO A 139 -14.63 -26.11 -6.61
C PRO A 139 -13.85 -25.62 -7.85
N SER A 140 -13.51 -26.53 -8.75
CA SER A 140 -12.84 -26.17 -10.01
C SER A 140 -13.71 -25.33 -10.96
N SER A 141 -15.02 -25.26 -10.73
CA SER A 141 -15.93 -24.33 -11.42
C SER A 141 -15.58 -22.85 -11.16
N GLU A 142 -14.84 -22.55 -10.11
CA GLU A 142 -14.33 -21.21 -9.79
C GLU A 142 -13.08 -20.82 -10.61
N ASN A 143 -12.48 -21.79 -11.34
CA ASN A 143 -11.37 -21.49 -12.24
C ASN A 143 -11.81 -20.52 -13.33
N GLY A 144 -11.02 -19.49 -13.58
CA GLY A 144 -11.39 -18.51 -14.58
C GLY A 144 -10.43 -17.35 -14.67
N GLY A 145 -10.91 -16.33 -15.35
CA GLY A 145 -10.22 -15.05 -15.48
C GLY A 145 -11.20 -13.90 -15.46
N GLU A 146 -10.71 -12.74 -15.09
CA GLU A 146 -11.50 -11.52 -14.97
C GLU A 146 -10.73 -10.29 -15.44
N LEU A 147 -11.46 -9.27 -15.85
CA LEU A 147 -10.95 -7.91 -15.94
C LEU A 147 -10.96 -7.32 -14.52
N ARG A 148 -9.84 -7.44 -13.81
CA ARG A 148 -9.73 -7.07 -12.40
C ARG A 148 -9.87 -5.57 -12.15
N ARG A 149 -9.30 -4.75 -13.06
CA ARG A 149 -9.41 -3.27 -13.03
C ARG A 149 -9.32 -2.70 -14.44
N LEU A 150 -10.18 -1.74 -14.69
CA LEU A 150 -10.12 -0.85 -15.84
C LEU A 150 -10.32 0.58 -15.35
N ARG A 151 -9.22 1.28 -15.11
CA ARG A 151 -9.27 2.64 -14.58
C ARG A 151 -8.77 3.64 -15.59
N VAL A 152 -9.45 4.79 -15.60
CA VAL A 152 -9.06 5.96 -16.37
C VAL A 152 -9.15 7.19 -15.49
N GLY A 153 -8.26 8.13 -15.70
CA GLY A 153 -8.26 9.33 -14.88
C GLY A 153 -7.50 10.49 -15.47
N ILE A 154 -7.68 11.63 -14.82
CA ILE A 154 -6.97 12.86 -15.07
C ILE A 154 -6.49 13.41 -13.72
N ALA A 155 -5.27 13.91 -13.70
CA ALA A 155 -4.70 14.61 -12.56
C ALA A 155 -3.97 15.86 -13.06
N GLY A 156 -3.91 16.90 -12.22
CA GLY A 156 -3.29 18.14 -12.65
C GLY A 156 -3.14 19.19 -11.56
N LEU A 157 -2.48 20.28 -11.91
CA LEU A 157 -2.34 21.46 -11.07
C LEU A 157 -3.44 22.48 -11.39
N ALA A 158 -3.97 23.12 -10.37
CA ALA A 158 -4.91 24.23 -10.57
C ALA A 158 -4.11 25.48 -11.01
N THR A 159 -4.43 26.01 -12.19
CA THR A 159 -3.69 27.14 -12.78
C THR A 159 -3.96 28.48 -12.10
N PHE A 160 -5.00 28.54 -11.27
CA PHE A 160 -5.47 29.77 -10.63
C PHE A 160 -5.13 29.83 -9.12
N VAL A 161 -4.59 28.77 -8.56
CA VAL A 161 -4.16 28.69 -7.15
C VAL A 161 -2.89 27.88 -7.05
N ASP A 162 -1.83 28.49 -6.57
CA ASP A 162 -0.56 27.80 -6.34
C ASP A 162 -0.70 26.68 -5.31
N SER A 163 0.06 25.62 -5.48
CA SER A 163 0.10 24.45 -4.56
C SER A 163 -1.22 23.66 -4.43
N VAL A 164 -2.14 23.85 -5.38
CA VAL A 164 -3.37 23.05 -5.45
C VAL A 164 -3.32 22.09 -6.63
N SER A 165 -3.55 20.81 -6.35
CA SER A 165 -3.67 19.76 -7.35
C SER A 165 -5.03 19.06 -7.24
N TYR A 166 -5.40 18.36 -8.29
CA TYR A 166 -6.64 17.59 -8.33
C TYR A 166 -6.42 16.22 -8.98
N LYS A 167 -7.25 15.28 -8.61
CA LYS A 167 -7.32 13.95 -9.24
C LYS A 167 -8.76 13.52 -9.42
N LEU A 168 -9.05 12.98 -10.62
CA LEU A 168 -10.30 12.28 -10.91
C LEU A 168 -9.95 10.91 -11.51
N GLU A 169 -10.42 9.84 -10.89
CA GLU A 169 -10.22 8.47 -11.33
C GLU A 169 -11.54 7.71 -11.28
N LEU A 170 -11.88 7.05 -12.37
CA LEU A 170 -13.05 6.18 -12.50
C LEU A 170 -12.59 4.74 -12.68
N ASP A 171 -13.27 3.80 -12.03
CA ASP A 171 -13.14 2.36 -12.27
C ASP A 171 -14.33 1.89 -13.10
N LEU A 172 -14.03 1.33 -14.28
CA LEU A 172 -15.03 0.93 -15.28
C LEU A 172 -15.23 -0.60 -15.31
N THR A 173 -14.71 -1.32 -14.31
CA THR A 173 -14.61 -2.79 -14.37
C THR A 173 -15.98 -3.48 -14.41
N ASP A 174 -16.92 -3.10 -13.57
CA ASP A 174 -18.17 -3.87 -13.37
C ASP A 174 -19.38 -3.27 -14.12
N GLY A 175 -19.14 -2.48 -15.17
CA GLY A 175 -20.21 -1.79 -15.88
C GLY A 175 -20.95 -0.73 -15.06
N SER A 176 -20.61 -0.57 -13.79
CA SER A 176 -20.98 0.52 -12.92
C SER A 176 -19.81 1.51 -12.86
N ASN A 177 -20.08 2.78 -13.14
CA ASN A 177 -19.09 3.84 -13.02
C ASN A 177 -18.75 4.06 -11.55
N ASN A 178 -17.87 3.25 -10.99
CA ASN A 178 -17.45 3.39 -9.61
C ASN A 178 -16.45 4.54 -9.48
N LEU A 179 -16.80 5.49 -8.62
CA LEU A 179 -15.92 6.58 -8.25
C LEU A 179 -14.73 6.01 -7.47
N SER A 180 -13.54 6.16 -8.04
CA SER A 180 -12.30 5.79 -7.35
C SER A 180 -11.76 7.01 -6.59
N ASP A 181 -10.58 7.53 -6.91
CA ASP A 181 -10.07 8.73 -6.27
C ASP A 181 -10.61 9.99 -6.95
N ILE A 182 -11.36 10.81 -6.21
CA ILE A 182 -11.85 12.12 -6.69
C ILE A 182 -11.64 13.14 -5.59
N TYR A 183 -10.57 13.91 -5.68
CA TYR A 183 -10.23 14.87 -4.65
C TYR A 183 -9.48 16.10 -5.18
N VAL A 184 -9.49 17.14 -4.37
CA VAL A 184 -8.60 18.29 -4.46
C VAL A 184 -7.61 18.21 -3.31
N GLN A 185 -6.36 18.47 -3.59
CA GLN A 185 -5.25 18.44 -2.65
C GLN A 185 -4.57 19.81 -2.61
N TRP A 186 -4.25 20.26 -1.42
CA TRP A 186 -3.51 21.47 -1.17
C TRP A 186 -2.21 21.15 -0.46
N ASP A 187 -1.09 21.36 -1.14
CA ASP A 187 0.24 21.18 -0.57
C ASP A 187 0.66 22.47 0.16
N LEU A 188 0.76 22.34 1.48
CA LEU A 188 1.13 23.42 2.40
C LEU A 188 2.65 23.39 2.60
N PRO A 189 3.45 24.28 1.99
CA PRO A 189 4.91 24.22 2.05
C PRO A 189 5.42 24.05 3.49
N LYS A 190 6.21 23.01 3.75
CA LYS A 190 6.74 22.64 5.09
C LYS A 190 5.68 22.34 6.16
N ARG A 191 4.40 22.28 5.81
CA ARG A 191 3.27 22.06 6.73
C ARG A 191 2.41 20.84 6.37
N GLY A 192 2.79 20.10 5.34
CA GLY A 192 2.06 18.88 4.93
C GLY A 192 1.00 19.15 3.88
N THR A 193 0.10 18.20 3.70
CA THR A 193 -0.89 18.15 2.63
C THR A 193 -2.28 18.05 3.20
N LEU A 194 -3.19 18.93 2.78
CA LEU A 194 -4.63 18.83 3.05
C LEU A 194 -5.34 18.30 1.81
N ARG A 195 -6.20 17.30 1.97
CA ARG A 195 -6.96 16.71 0.87
C ARG A 195 -8.44 16.64 1.20
N VAL A 196 -9.30 16.95 0.23
CA VAL A 196 -10.76 16.93 0.36
C VAL A 196 -11.35 16.19 -0.83
N GLY A 197 -12.19 15.19 -0.57
CA GLY A 197 -12.86 14.42 -1.62
C GLY A 197 -12.92 12.93 -1.31
N ASN A 198 -13.27 12.13 -2.32
CA ASN A 198 -13.28 10.68 -2.23
C ASN A 198 -11.86 10.13 -2.32
N GLN A 199 -11.40 9.45 -1.27
CA GLN A 199 -10.01 9.02 -1.13
C GLN A 199 -9.90 7.77 -0.24
N THR A 200 -8.79 7.05 -0.35
CA THR A 200 -8.50 5.90 0.52
C THR A 200 -8.41 6.33 1.98
N VAL A 201 -9.02 5.56 2.88
CA VAL A 201 -8.99 5.85 4.32
C VAL A 201 -7.55 5.72 4.84
N SER A 202 -7.11 6.72 5.63
CA SER A 202 -5.78 6.77 6.25
C SER A 202 -5.67 5.76 7.38
N GLN A 203 -5.36 4.52 7.04
CA GLN A 203 -5.30 3.40 7.98
C GLN A 203 -3.93 2.71 7.94
N ASN A 204 -3.86 1.40 7.79
CA ASN A 204 -2.65 0.59 7.86
C ASN A 204 -1.73 0.74 6.62
N LEU A 205 -0.49 0.22 6.73
CA LEU A 205 0.54 0.30 5.69
C LEU A 205 0.09 -0.33 4.36
N SER A 206 -0.51 -1.53 4.39
CA SER A 206 -0.90 -2.24 3.18
C SER A 206 -2.02 -1.50 2.45
N ALA A 207 -3.11 -1.15 3.14
CA ALA A 207 -4.25 -0.46 2.52
C ALA A 207 -3.90 0.94 1.97
N MET A 208 -2.91 1.61 2.56
CA MET A 208 -2.38 2.89 2.06
C MET A 208 -1.42 2.72 0.88
N THR A 209 -0.88 1.53 0.67
CA THR A 209 0.01 1.22 -0.46
C THR A 209 -0.82 0.98 -1.72
N SER A 210 -0.41 1.56 -2.84
CA SER A 210 -1.05 1.29 -4.12
C SER A 210 -0.91 -0.19 -4.49
N SER A 211 -1.97 -0.80 -5.03
CA SER A 211 -1.90 -2.16 -5.56
C SER A 211 -0.92 -2.33 -6.74
N LEU A 212 -0.49 -1.22 -7.36
CA LEU A 212 0.66 -1.21 -8.29
C LEU A 212 1.97 -1.61 -7.62
N SER A 213 2.05 -1.50 -6.30
CA SER A 213 3.25 -1.73 -5.49
C SER A 213 3.12 -2.93 -4.54
N HIS A 214 2.01 -3.66 -4.57
CA HIS A 214 1.85 -4.88 -3.79
C HIS A 214 2.70 -6.00 -4.38
N LEU A 215 3.40 -6.74 -3.53
CA LEU A 215 4.20 -7.90 -3.90
C LEU A 215 3.31 -9.06 -4.41
N PHE A 216 2.17 -9.27 -3.76
CA PHE A 216 1.15 -10.24 -4.14
C PHE A 216 0.02 -9.58 -4.92
N MET A 217 -0.72 -10.36 -5.71
CA MET A 217 -1.84 -9.88 -6.53
C MET A 217 -2.95 -9.26 -5.71
N GLU A 218 -3.24 -9.83 -4.53
CA GLU A 218 -4.28 -9.36 -3.61
C GLU A 218 -3.71 -9.03 -2.23
N GLU A 219 -4.45 -8.22 -1.47
CA GLU A 219 -4.10 -7.83 -0.11
C GLU A 219 -4.15 -9.03 0.85
N PRO A 220 -3.37 -9.00 1.96
CA PRO A 220 -3.43 -10.03 3.01
C PRO A 220 -4.83 -10.15 3.62
N LEU A 221 -5.16 -11.35 4.14
CA LEU A 221 -6.45 -11.65 4.75
C LEU A 221 -6.96 -10.58 5.74
N PRO A 222 -6.18 -10.14 6.74
CA PRO A 222 -6.68 -9.17 7.72
C PRO A 222 -6.89 -7.78 7.13
N VAL A 223 -6.12 -7.39 6.12
CA VAL A 223 -6.33 -6.13 5.41
C VAL A 223 -7.65 -6.16 4.66
N THR A 224 -7.93 -7.25 3.93
CA THR A 224 -9.21 -7.44 3.24
C THR A 224 -10.40 -7.46 4.21
N ALA A 225 -10.23 -8.07 5.40
CA ALA A 225 -11.31 -8.20 6.39
C ALA A 225 -11.62 -6.88 7.12
N PHE A 226 -10.60 -6.11 7.52
CA PHE A 226 -10.75 -5.01 8.47
C PHE A 226 -10.54 -3.62 7.88
N SER A 227 -9.97 -3.50 6.68
CA SER A 227 -9.71 -2.19 6.10
C SER A 227 -10.95 -1.63 5.41
N LEU A 228 -11.14 -0.32 5.59
CA LEU A 228 -12.15 0.43 4.89
C LEU A 228 -11.66 0.78 3.48
N SER A 229 -12.59 0.77 2.55
CA SER A 229 -12.36 1.28 1.20
C SER A 229 -12.29 2.81 1.19
N ARG A 230 -12.53 3.42 0.05
CA ARG A 230 -12.58 4.88 -0.08
C ARG A 230 -13.76 5.49 0.66
N ARG A 231 -13.58 6.73 1.12
CA ARG A 231 -14.63 7.54 1.76
C ARG A 231 -14.53 8.98 1.28
N LEU A 232 -15.68 9.65 1.25
CA LEU A 232 -15.72 11.10 1.15
C LEU A 232 -15.17 11.68 2.47
N ALA A 233 -14.07 12.42 2.38
CA ALA A 233 -13.28 12.75 3.56
C ALA A 233 -12.52 14.08 3.43
N VAL A 234 -12.09 14.58 4.59
CA VAL A 234 -11.03 15.57 4.72
C VAL A 234 -9.88 14.88 5.43
N SER A 235 -8.69 14.90 4.83
CA SER A 235 -7.47 14.34 5.43
C SER A 235 -6.35 15.35 5.47
N TYR A 236 -5.48 15.16 6.43
CA TYR A 236 -4.22 15.88 6.57
C TYR A 236 -3.09 14.88 6.72
N ASP A 237 -2.04 15.05 5.92
CA ASP A 237 -0.85 14.22 5.90
C ASP A 237 0.39 15.07 6.07
N HIS A 238 1.34 14.62 6.89
CA HIS A 238 2.65 15.24 6.98
C HIS A 238 3.74 14.18 7.22
N ASP A 239 4.78 14.24 6.43
CA ASP A 239 5.95 13.36 6.55
C ASP A 239 7.20 14.18 6.88
N TRP A 240 7.68 14.05 8.12
CA TRP A 240 8.96 14.59 8.55
C TRP A 240 10.08 13.58 8.30
N ARG A 241 11.30 14.02 8.42
CA ARG A 241 12.46 13.16 8.21
C ARG A 241 12.41 11.84 9.02
N ARG A 242 11.94 11.86 10.27
CA ARG A 242 11.95 10.70 11.18
C ARG A 242 10.57 10.11 11.46
N PHE A 243 9.52 10.84 11.29
CA PHE A 243 8.15 10.39 11.57
C PHE A 243 7.17 11.01 10.59
N GLY A 244 6.00 10.45 10.52
CA GLY A 244 4.91 10.96 9.73
C GLY A 244 3.58 10.72 10.41
N VAL A 245 2.60 11.52 10.03
CA VAL A 245 1.23 11.44 10.53
C VAL A 245 0.25 11.52 9.39
N HIS A 246 -0.84 10.77 9.49
CA HIS A 246 -2.02 10.89 8.66
C HIS A 246 -3.23 11.00 9.58
N GLY A 247 -4.09 11.98 9.34
CA GLY A 247 -5.34 12.16 10.06
C GLY A 247 -6.48 12.37 9.08
N MET A 248 -7.65 11.78 9.35
CA MET A 248 -8.79 11.84 8.44
C MET A 248 -10.09 11.86 9.23
N VAL A 249 -11.02 12.67 8.80
CA VAL A 249 -12.44 12.56 9.15
C VAL A 249 -13.22 12.25 7.88
N PHE A 250 -14.14 11.29 7.95
CA PHE A 250 -14.82 10.79 6.78
C PHE A 250 -16.29 10.54 7.02
N THR A 251 -17.02 10.50 5.95
CA THR A 251 -18.43 10.11 5.90
C THR A 251 -18.61 8.94 4.93
N ARG A 252 -19.79 8.74 4.43
CA ARG A 252 -20.20 7.61 3.57
C ARG A 252 -19.22 7.31 2.41
N ASP A 253 -19.28 6.08 1.94
CA ASP A 253 -18.77 5.70 0.64
C ASP A 253 -19.71 6.25 -0.46
N PRO A 254 -19.24 7.05 -1.43
CA PRO A 254 -20.07 7.56 -2.52
C PRO A 254 -20.71 6.47 -3.39
N ASN A 255 -20.11 5.27 -3.41
CA ASN A 255 -20.63 4.11 -4.14
C ASN A 255 -21.61 3.26 -3.31
N ASN A 256 -21.81 3.60 -2.03
CA ASN A 256 -22.68 2.87 -1.12
C ASN A 256 -23.33 3.84 -0.13
N ASP A 257 -24.65 3.98 -0.18
CA ASP A 257 -25.43 4.94 0.60
C ASP A 257 -25.51 4.70 2.11
N ALA A 258 -24.73 3.79 2.66
CA ALA A 258 -24.68 3.58 4.12
C ALA A 258 -24.26 4.87 4.83
N GLY A 259 -25.10 5.35 5.75
CA GLY A 259 -24.91 6.60 6.51
C GLY A 259 -23.81 6.55 7.57
N LYS A 260 -22.67 5.95 7.23
CA LYS A 260 -21.52 5.75 8.10
C LYS A 260 -20.64 6.98 8.13
N TYR A 261 -20.07 7.30 9.29
CA TYR A 261 -19.06 8.35 9.44
C TYR A 261 -18.04 7.96 10.51
N GLY A 262 -16.89 8.54 10.45
CA GLY A 262 -15.83 8.20 11.39
C GLY A 262 -14.58 9.04 11.22
N TRP A 263 -13.53 8.57 11.86
CA TRP A 263 -12.20 9.14 11.73
C TRP A 263 -11.14 8.04 11.70
N ALA A 264 -10.00 8.38 11.12
CA ALA A 264 -8.83 7.54 11.08
C ALA A 264 -7.58 8.34 11.41
N ALA A 265 -6.63 7.69 12.05
CA ALA A 265 -5.31 8.26 12.30
C ALA A 265 -4.24 7.18 12.14
N ARG A 266 -3.09 7.57 11.60
CA ARG A 266 -1.90 6.73 11.45
C ARG A 266 -0.68 7.58 11.80
N VAL A 267 0.18 7.05 12.66
CA VAL A 267 1.45 7.68 13.04
C VAL A 267 2.55 6.65 12.85
N TYR A 268 3.65 7.04 12.23
CA TYR A 268 4.78 6.14 12.03
C TYR A 268 6.10 6.87 12.25
N THR A 269 7.13 6.09 12.56
CA THR A 269 8.51 6.56 12.70
C THR A 269 9.44 5.76 11.78
N LYS A 270 10.53 6.42 11.39
CA LYS A 270 11.61 5.88 10.57
C LYS A 270 12.90 5.81 11.41
N PRO A 271 13.00 4.85 12.38
CA PRO A 271 14.15 4.77 13.30
C PRO A 271 15.46 4.50 12.59
N ILE A 272 15.42 3.78 11.47
CA ILE A 272 16.57 3.53 10.59
C ILE A 272 16.30 4.21 9.26
N ARG A 273 17.24 5.03 8.79
CA ARG A 273 17.16 5.69 7.49
C ARG A 273 18.58 5.87 6.92
N GLY A 274 18.75 5.47 5.68
CA GLY A 274 19.97 5.64 4.90
C GLY A 274 19.70 5.35 3.43
N PRO A 275 20.68 5.52 2.54
CA PRO A 275 20.47 5.36 1.10
C PRO A 275 19.86 4.02 0.70
N GLU A 276 20.29 2.93 1.32
CA GLU A 276 19.85 1.57 0.99
C GLU A 276 19.16 0.86 2.17
N LYS A 277 18.77 1.59 3.20
CA LYS A 277 18.15 1.01 4.40
C LYS A 277 17.08 1.89 5.00
N ILE A 278 15.97 1.28 5.33
CA ILE A 278 14.87 1.91 6.05
C ILE A 278 14.34 0.96 7.12
N GLY A 279 14.03 1.48 8.28
CA GLY A 279 13.19 0.82 9.28
C GLY A 279 11.96 1.67 9.53
N HIS A 280 10.82 1.05 9.56
CA HIS A 280 9.52 1.67 9.76
C HIS A 280 8.78 0.99 10.91
N VAL A 281 8.20 1.78 11.80
CA VAL A 281 7.29 1.31 12.86
C VAL A 281 6.13 2.28 12.93
N GLY A 282 4.90 1.77 12.92
CA GLY A 282 3.70 2.60 12.93
C GLY A 282 2.56 2.00 13.74
N ILE A 283 1.62 2.85 14.06
CA ILE A 283 0.34 2.52 14.67
C ILE A 283 -0.77 3.24 13.93
N SER A 284 -1.87 2.56 13.71
CA SER A 284 -3.05 3.12 13.06
C SER A 284 -4.31 2.78 13.83
N THR A 285 -5.32 3.63 13.69
CA THR A 285 -6.62 3.41 14.30
C THR A 285 -7.72 3.99 13.42
N VAL A 286 -8.82 3.26 13.32
CA VAL A 286 -10.04 3.68 12.62
C VAL A 286 -11.22 3.48 13.55
N LEU A 287 -12.03 4.51 13.73
CA LEU A 287 -13.33 4.41 14.39
C LEU A 287 -14.41 4.81 13.40
N GLU A 288 -15.33 3.90 13.12
CA GLU A 288 -16.49 4.15 12.27
C GLU A 288 -17.78 3.90 13.02
N LYS A 289 -18.69 4.86 12.99
CA LYS A 289 -20.06 4.64 13.42
C LYS A 289 -20.81 3.86 12.34
N MET A 290 -21.39 2.73 12.74
CA MET A 290 -22.12 1.84 11.85
C MET A 290 -23.58 2.25 11.77
N ASP A 291 -24.22 1.93 10.64
CA ASP A 291 -25.69 2.02 10.51
C ASP A 291 -26.34 0.70 10.95
N ARG A 292 -25.92 0.21 12.13
CA ARG A 292 -26.23 -1.07 12.76
C ARG A 292 -25.74 -2.30 12.02
N GLU A 293 -25.65 -2.29 10.70
CA GLU A 293 -25.23 -3.43 9.91
C GLU A 293 -23.70 -3.55 9.85
N ALA A 294 -23.17 -4.71 10.23
CA ALA A 294 -21.77 -5.04 10.11
C ALA A 294 -21.56 -6.48 9.65
N ARG A 295 -20.51 -6.69 8.87
CA ARG A 295 -20.10 -8.00 8.41
C ARG A 295 -18.61 -7.98 8.08
N TYR A 296 -17.85 -8.91 8.62
CA TYR A 296 -16.50 -9.19 8.16
C TYR A 296 -16.47 -10.47 7.37
N ARG A 297 -15.78 -10.44 6.25
CA ARG A 297 -15.58 -11.62 5.39
C ARG A 297 -14.35 -11.39 4.51
N THR A 298 -13.68 -12.47 4.10
CA THR A 298 -12.57 -12.37 3.18
C THR A 298 -12.58 -13.47 2.13
N ARG A 299 -12.10 -13.12 0.92
CA ARG A 299 -11.71 -14.09 -0.11
C ARG A 299 -10.39 -14.75 0.30
N PRO A 300 -10.04 -15.89 -0.29
CA PRO A 300 -8.77 -16.57 0.01
C PRO A 300 -7.55 -15.91 -0.64
N GLU A 301 -7.47 -14.57 -0.67
CA GLU A 301 -6.46 -13.76 -1.38
C GLU A 301 -6.46 -14.01 -2.90
N SER A 302 -7.63 -14.26 -3.46
CA SER A 302 -7.89 -14.37 -4.89
C SER A 302 -9.20 -13.66 -5.21
N HIS A 303 -9.23 -12.80 -6.21
CA HIS A 303 -10.43 -12.02 -6.55
C HIS A 303 -11.30 -12.74 -7.57
N VAL A 304 -10.74 -13.63 -8.39
CA VAL A 304 -11.45 -14.38 -9.44
C VAL A 304 -12.62 -15.20 -8.89
N THR A 305 -12.53 -15.68 -7.63
CA THR A 305 -13.65 -16.35 -6.97
C THR A 305 -14.46 -15.41 -6.09
N ASP A 306 -15.77 -15.64 -6.01
CA ASP A 306 -16.65 -14.97 -5.05
C ASP A 306 -16.80 -15.72 -3.72
N ILE A 307 -16.20 -16.86 -3.58
CA ILE A 307 -16.24 -17.66 -2.34
C ILE A 307 -15.59 -16.89 -1.19
N ARG A 308 -16.29 -16.87 -0.06
CA ARG A 308 -15.82 -16.34 1.22
C ARG A 308 -15.64 -17.51 2.17
N LEU A 309 -14.37 -17.86 2.43
CA LEU A 309 -14.04 -19.00 3.28
C LEU A 309 -14.27 -18.71 4.76
N VAL A 310 -14.16 -17.46 5.15
CA VAL A 310 -14.49 -16.95 6.49
C VAL A 310 -15.42 -15.75 6.40
N ASP A 311 -16.48 -15.78 7.22
CA ASP A 311 -17.56 -14.80 7.15
C ASP A 311 -18.34 -14.78 8.47
N THR A 312 -18.42 -13.62 9.12
CA THR A 312 -19.19 -13.46 10.38
C THR A 312 -20.69 -13.61 10.19
N GLY A 313 -21.18 -13.52 8.93
CA GLY A 313 -22.59 -13.22 8.68
C GLY A 313 -22.91 -11.74 8.91
N LEU A 314 -24.15 -11.36 8.60
CA LEU A 314 -24.65 -10.00 8.81
C LEU A 314 -25.19 -9.84 10.23
N TYR A 315 -24.71 -8.84 10.97
CA TYR A 315 -25.19 -8.41 12.27
C TYR A 315 -25.89 -7.06 12.14
N ASP A 316 -27.05 -6.88 12.79
CA ASP A 316 -27.94 -5.70 12.67
C ASP A 316 -27.95 -4.82 13.93
N ASP A 317 -27.01 -5.02 14.83
CA ASP A 317 -26.96 -4.35 16.13
C ASP A 317 -25.57 -3.74 16.47
N VAL A 318 -24.69 -3.60 15.48
CA VAL A 318 -23.35 -3.00 15.66
C VAL A 318 -23.44 -1.48 15.57
N GLN A 319 -23.08 -0.78 16.65
CA GLN A 319 -23.04 0.69 16.69
C GLN A 319 -21.73 1.27 16.17
N TYR A 320 -20.61 0.68 16.60
CA TYR A 320 -19.29 1.13 16.23
C TYR A 320 -18.39 -0.05 15.88
N GLN A 321 -17.55 0.16 14.89
CA GLN A 321 -16.37 -0.68 14.68
C GLN A 321 -15.10 0.14 14.96
N HIS A 322 -14.18 -0.46 15.69
CA HIS A 322 -12.88 0.12 16.01
C HIS A 322 -11.80 -0.83 15.55
N VAL A 323 -10.95 -0.40 14.62
CA VAL A 323 -9.82 -1.18 14.11
C VAL A 323 -8.54 -0.53 14.61
N LEU A 324 -7.66 -1.33 15.21
CA LEU A 324 -6.32 -0.95 15.65
C LEU A 324 -5.31 -1.75 14.83
N GLY A 325 -4.31 -1.08 14.27
CA GLY A 325 -3.21 -1.66 13.51
C GLY A 325 -1.86 -1.33 14.11
N LEU A 326 -0.93 -2.30 14.12
CA LEU A 326 0.49 -2.09 14.40
C LEU A 326 1.28 -2.48 13.16
N GLU A 327 2.25 -1.67 12.79
CA GLU A 327 3.04 -1.81 11.57
C GLU A 327 4.52 -1.90 11.88
N MET A 328 5.19 -2.85 11.28
CA MET A 328 6.65 -2.95 11.25
C MET A 328 7.08 -3.27 9.82
N ALA A 329 7.97 -2.47 9.28
CA ALA A 329 8.47 -2.72 7.94
C ALA A 329 9.94 -2.30 7.82
N GLY A 330 10.65 -2.86 6.86
CA GLY A 330 12.03 -2.54 6.61
C GLY A 330 12.44 -2.84 5.18
N GLY A 331 13.49 -2.16 4.75
CA GLY A 331 14.19 -2.40 3.50
C GLY A 331 15.69 -2.36 3.72
N LEU A 332 16.40 -3.23 3.02
CA LEU A 332 17.87 -3.29 2.99
C LEU A 332 18.33 -3.74 1.60
N GLY A 333 18.91 -2.82 0.83
CA GLY A 333 19.28 -3.07 -0.57
C GLY A 333 18.05 -3.55 -1.37
N SER A 334 18.12 -4.74 -1.93
CA SER A 334 17.03 -5.36 -2.70
C SER A 334 15.98 -6.10 -1.85
N ASN A 335 16.11 -6.10 -0.52
CA ASN A 335 15.24 -6.85 0.36
C ASN A 335 14.20 -5.96 1.03
N THR A 336 12.97 -6.46 1.19
CA THR A 336 11.90 -5.81 1.94
C THR A 336 11.24 -6.78 2.91
N MET A 337 10.78 -6.25 4.03
CA MET A 337 9.95 -6.97 5.01
C MET A 337 8.80 -6.08 5.44
N LYS A 338 7.61 -6.68 5.57
CA LYS A 338 6.42 -6.04 6.15
C LYS A 338 5.75 -7.00 7.13
N LEU A 339 5.31 -6.47 8.25
CA LEU A 339 4.53 -7.15 9.28
C LEU A 339 3.45 -6.20 9.76
N GLU A 340 2.21 -6.63 9.73
CA GLU A 340 1.13 -5.87 10.36
C GLU A 340 0.28 -6.78 11.25
N LEU A 341 -0.16 -6.24 12.38
CA LEU A 341 -1.03 -6.87 13.35
C LEU A 341 -2.31 -6.05 13.46
N PHE A 342 -3.44 -6.72 13.46
CA PHE A 342 -4.75 -6.09 13.49
C PHE A 342 -5.59 -6.59 14.65
N ARG A 343 -6.30 -5.68 15.26
CA ARG A 343 -7.36 -5.97 16.21
C ARG A 343 -8.57 -5.12 15.88
N SER A 344 -9.70 -5.76 15.60
CA SER A 344 -10.97 -5.10 15.37
C SER A 344 -11.95 -5.41 16.49
N ARG A 345 -12.73 -4.40 16.90
CA ARG A 345 -13.77 -4.54 17.91
C ARG A 345 -15.09 -3.98 17.40
N TRP A 346 -16.14 -4.76 17.56
CA TRP A 346 -17.52 -4.29 17.39
C TRP A 346 -18.13 -3.93 18.74
N GLU A 347 -18.73 -2.76 18.82
CA GLU A 347 -19.61 -2.35 19.94
C GLU A 347 -21.04 -2.53 19.50
N ARG A 348 -21.82 -3.30 20.25
CA ARG A 348 -23.17 -3.72 19.88
C ARG A 348 -24.21 -3.13 20.81
N ASP A 349 -25.40 -2.83 20.28
CA ASP A 349 -26.58 -2.40 21.04
C ASP A 349 -27.07 -3.52 21.96
N ARG A 350 -27.04 -4.75 21.45
CA ARG A 350 -27.52 -5.95 22.13
C ARG A 350 -26.36 -6.93 22.27
N GLY A 351 -26.19 -7.46 23.47
CA GLY A 351 -25.13 -8.41 23.72
C GLY A 351 -23.81 -7.80 24.16
N ARG A 352 -22.74 -8.56 23.99
CA ARG A 352 -21.37 -8.17 24.34
C ARG A 352 -20.60 -7.77 23.09
N SER A 353 -19.67 -6.84 23.24
CA SER A 353 -18.72 -6.49 22.17
C SER A 353 -17.94 -7.71 21.69
N ASN A 354 -17.72 -7.81 20.40
CA ASN A 354 -16.89 -8.85 19.77
C ASN A 354 -15.54 -8.28 19.36
N THR A 355 -14.53 -9.14 19.37
CA THR A 355 -13.15 -8.77 19.03
C THR A 355 -12.57 -9.79 18.07
N PHE A 356 -12.05 -9.30 16.95
CA PHE A 356 -11.44 -10.09 15.88
C PHE A 356 -9.97 -9.72 15.73
N ASN A 357 -9.16 -10.65 15.26
CA ASN A 357 -7.73 -10.43 15.15
C ASN A 357 -7.22 -10.90 13.78
N GLY A 358 -6.08 -10.36 13.38
CA GLY A 358 -5.40 -10.82 12.19
C GLY A 358 -3.97 -10.31 12.12
N ALA A 359 -3.17 -10.96 11.30
CA ALA A 359 -1.77 -10.62 11.12
C ALA A 359 -1.28 -11.09 9.75
N TYR A 360 -0.24 -10.44 9.24
CA TYR A 360 0.53 -10.99 8.14
C TYR A 360 2.00 -10.62 8.26
N VAL A 361 2.84 -11.41 7.61
CA VAL A 361 4.24 -11.12 7.32
C VAL A 361 4.51 -11.34 5.84
N GLU A 362 5.25 -10.43 5.24
CA GLU A 362 5.63 -10.46 3.83
C GLU A 362 7.11 -10.14 3.69
N LEU A 363 7.82 -10.94 2.89
CA LEU A 363 9.22 -10.73 2.53
C LEU A 363 9.34 -10.65 1.02
N GLY A 364 10.09 -9.67 0.52
CA GLY A 364 10.35 -9.47 -0.91
C GLY A 364 11.84 -9.34 -1.20
N HIS A 365 12.26 -9.75 -2.39
CA HIS A 365 13.62 -9.64 -2.87
C HIS A 365 13.68 -9.42 -4.37
N PHE A 366 14.39 -8.38 -4.82
CA PHE A 366 14.68 -8.15 -6.23
C PHE A 366 15.90 -8.95 -6.67
N LEU A 367 15.68 -9.96 -7.52
CA LEU A 367 16.75 -10.84 -8.06
C LEU A 367 17.73 -10.12 -8.98
N THR A 368 17.30 -9.00 -9.55
CA THR A 368 18.05 -8.22 -10.55
C THR A 368 18.71 -6.97 -9.95
N GLY A 369 18.76 -6.88 -8.62
CA GLY A 369 19.53 -5.86 -7.91
C GLY A 369 18.85 -4.51 -7.72
N GLN A 370 17.58 -4.34 -8.16
CA GLN A 370 16.83 -3.12 -7.90
C GLN A 370 16.68 -2.91 -6.39
N GLN A 371 16.76 -1.66 -5.97
CA GLN A 371 16.54 -1.31 -4.59
C GLN A 371 15.06 -1.07 -4.31
N PHE A 372 14.66 -1.24 -3.06
CA PHE A 372 13.33 -0.83 -2.61
C PHE A 372 13.21 0.70 -2.67
N ASN A 373 11.99 1.16 -2.94
CA ASN A 373 11.62 2.57 -2.79
C ASN A 373 10.67 2.74 -1.61
N TYR A 374 10.90 3.77 -0.81
CA TYR A 374 10.08 4.06 0.36
C TYR A 374 9.75 5.56 0.41
N VAL A 375 8.45 5.85 0.37
CA VAL A 375 7.97 7.22 0.27
C VAL A 375 6.76 7.42 1.18
N ARG A 376 6.76 8.50 1.97
CA ARG A 376 5.65 8.91 2.84
C ARG A 376 5.02 7.75 3.61
N GLY A 377 5.85 6.89 4.22
CA GLY A 377 5.38 5.78 5.02
C GLY A 377 4.93 4.54 4.24
N LYS A 378 5.31 4.39 2.97
CA LYS A 378 4.90 3.26 2.10
C LYS A 378 6.07 2.73 1.29
N PHE A 379 6.06 1.43 1.02
CA PHE A 379 6.94 0.82 0.03
C PHE A 379 6.26 0.88 -1.34
N ILE A 380 7.01 1.27 -2.35
CA ILE A 380 6.51 1.47 -3.70
C ILE A 380 7.30 0.63 -4.69
N ARG A 381 6.73 0.39 -5.87
CA ARG A 381 7.34 -0.38 -6.94
C ARG A 381 8.73 0.17 -7.32
N PRO A 382 9.63 -0.67 -7.88
CA PRO A 382 10.92 -0.20 -8.34
C PRO A 382 10.75 0.82 -9.45
N LEU A 383 11.62 1.83 -9.46
CA LEU A 383 11.79 2.70 -10.60
C LEU A 383 12.70 2.01 -11.59
N LEU A 384 12.25 1.86 -12.82
CA LEU A 384 13.00 1.26 -13.89
C LEU A 384 13.32 2.33 -14.94
N GLU A 385 14.58 2.45 -15.29
CA GLU A 385 15.01 3.26 -16.41
C GLU A 385 14.54 2.64 -17.75
N PRO A 386 14.40 3.42 -18.84
CA PRO A 386 14.06 2.89 -20.13
C PRO A 386 15.00 1.78 -20.59
N GLY A 387 14.47 0.58 -20.80
CA GLY A 387 15.24 -0.61 -21.16
C GLY A 387 15.55 -1.57 -20.01
N ASP A 388 15.40 -1.13 -18.78
CA ASP A 388 15.57 -1.99 -17.62
C ASP A 388 14.45 -3.01 -17.47
N ARG A 389 14.81 -4.12 -16.84
CA ARG A 389 13.90 -5.20 -16.46
C ARG A 389 14.16 -5.58 -15.02
N ALA A 390 13.11 -5.99 -14.31
CA ALA A 390 13.27 -6.46 -12.94
C ALA A 390 12.54 -7.78 -12.70
N TRP A 391 13.14 -8.60 -11.83
CA TRP A 391 12.53 -9.79 -11.26
C TRP A 391 12.45 -9.63 -9.75
N GLU A 392 11.27 -9.88 -9.19
CA GLU A 392 11.04 -9.82 -7.76
C GLU A 392 10.39 -11.13 -7.30
N ILE A 393 10.90 -11.70 -6.24
CA ILE A 393 10.30 -12.86 -5.58
C ILE A 393 9.84 -12.47 -4.18
N GLY A 394 8.87 -13.19 -3.66
CA GLY A 394 8.46 -13.00 -2.28
C GLY A 394 7.70 -14.16 -1.68
N VAL A 395 7.59 -14.09 -0.37
CA VAL A 395 6.78 -15.02 0.42
C VAL A 395 5.91 -14.25 1.40
N ARG A 396 4.71 -14.76 1.66
CA ARG A 396 3.78 -14.20 2.62
C ARG A 396 3.10 -15.30 3.42
N ALA A 397 2.89 -15.01 4.70
CA ALA A 397 1.92 -15.73 5.51
C ALA A 397 0.94 -14.71 6.09
N SER A 398 -0.34 -15.02 6.02
CA SER A 398 -1.42 -14.18 6.53
C SER A 398 -2.42 -15.02 7.31
N TRP A 399 -3.05 -14.40 8.30
CA TRP A 399 -3.98 -15.02 9.21
C TRP A 399 -5.07 -14.03 9.60
N VAL A 400 -6.30 -14.54 9.71
CA VAL A 400 -7.46 -13.81 10.24
C VAL A 400 -8.33 -14.75 11.05
N ASP A 401 -8.80 -14.26 12.21
CA ASP A 401 -9.77 -14.93 13.07
C ASP A 401 -10.98 -14.01 13.25
N LEU A 402 -12.12 -14.47 12.73
CA LEU A 402 -13.41 -13.81 12.77
C LEU A 402 -14.37 -14.47 13.76
N THR A 403 -13.84 -15.23 14.73
CA THR A 403 -14.61 -15.92 15.76
C THR A 403 -14.40 -15.27 17.12
N ASP A 404 -15.47 -14.79 17.73
CA ASP A 404 -15.50 -14.38 19.14
C ASP A 404 -16.92 -14.50 19.70
N ARG A 405 -17.07 -15.28 20.78
CA ARG A 405 -18.33 -15.51 21.52
C ARG A 405 -19.45 -16.07 20.67
N ASP A 406 -20.47 -15.25 20.39
CA ASP A 406 -21.63 -15.59 19.56
C ASP A 406 -21.38 -15.43 18.05
N VAL A 407 -20.32 -14.72 17.66
CA VAL A 407 -19.88 -14.61 16.26
C VAL A 407 -18.95 -15.77 15.95
N ARG A 408 -19.28 -16.54 14.92
CA ARG A 408 -18.53 -17.73 14.47
C ARG A 408 -18.14 -17.58 13.00
N GLY A 409 -17.34 -16.56 12.70
CA GLY A 409 -16.95 -16.25 11.32
C GLY A 409 -15.86 -17.14 10.75
N GLY A 410 -15.22 -17.98 11.59
CA GLY A 410 -14.13 -18.88 11.22
C GLY A 410 -12.74 -18.24 11.28
N GLU A 411 -11.74 -19.09 11.14
CA GLU A 411 -10.31 -18.73 11.08
C GLU A 411 -9.74 -19.15 9.73
N GLN A 412 -8.86 -18.35 9.17
CA GLN A 412 -8.16 -18.66 7.91
C GLN A 412 -6.69 -18.34 7.99
N VAL A 413 -5.87 -19.24 7.45
CA VAL A 413 -4.42 -19.07 7.26
C VAL A 413 -4.09 -19.29 5.80
N ASN A 414 -3.35 -18.34 5.21
CA ASN A 414 -2.75 -18.50 3.89
C ASN A 414 -1.22 -18.39 3.99
N VAL A 415 -0.53 -19.23 3.20
CA VAL A 415 0.91 -19.12 2.98
C VAL A 415 1.15 -19.15 1.48
N GLY A 416 1.98 -18.25 0.97
CA GLY A 416 2.17 -18.15 -0.46
C GLY A 416 3.54 -17.65 -0.88
N ALA A 417 3.84 -17.90 -2.17
CA ALA A 417 4.97 -17.38 -2.88
C ALA A 417 4.51 -16.53 -4.07
N ALA A 418 5.27 -15.49 -4.37
CA ALA A 418 5.05 -14.58 -5.49
C ALA A 418 6.28 -14.51 -6.37
N LEU A 419 6.06 -14.38 -7.67
CA LEU A 419 7.06 -14.07 -8.69
C LEU A 419 6.52 -12.93 -9.54
N ASN A 420 7.21 -11.80 -9.56
CA ASN A 420 6.87 -10.64 -10.36
C ASN A 420 7.95 -10.40 -11.41
N TYR A 421 7.53 -10.12 -12.63
CA TYR A 421 8.41 -9.71 -13.70
C TYR A 421 7.97 -8.36 -14.25
N TYR A 422 8.88 -7.44 -14.31
CA TYR A 422 8.71 -6.09 -14.84
C TYR A 422 9.50 -5.97 -16.14
N PRO A 423 8.89 -6.24 -17.31
CA PRO A 423 9.56 -6.07 -18.60
C PRO A 423 9.83 -4.60 -18.92
N ARG A 424 9.05 -3.69 -18.36
CA ARG A 424 9.13 -2.22 -18.47
C ARG A 424 8.49 -1.59 -17.23
N SER A 425 8.70 -0.30 -17.04
CA SER A 425 8.10 0.48 -15.93
C SER A 425 6.56 0.49 -15.92
N ASP A 426 5.92 0.36 -17.09
CA ASP A 426 4.46 0.41 -17.27
C ASP A 426 3.78 -0.97 -17.36
N LEU A 427 4.56 -2.07 -17.41
CA LEU A 427 4.05 -3.43 -17.56
C LEU A 427 4.60 -4.35 -16.47
N ARG A 428 3.73 -5.09 -15.79
CA ARG A 428 4.09 -6.11 -14.81
C ARG A 428 3.31 -7.40 -15.05
N LEU A 429 4.01 -8.52 -14.94
CA LEU A 429 3.44 -9.86 -14.88
C LEU A 429 3.63 -10.39 -13.46
N GLN A 430 2.58 -10.91 -12.84
CA GLN A 430 2.62 -11.48 -11.51
C GLN A 430 2.13 -12.93 -11.53
N PHE A 431 2.78 -13.78 -10.76
CA PHE A 431 2.39 -15.16 -10.52
C PHE A 431 2.40 -15.41 -9.02
N ASN A 432 1.30 -15.95 -8.48
CA ASN A 432 1.22 -16.34 -7.09
C ASN A 432 0.82 -17.80 -6.96
N LEU A 433 1.44 -18.49 -6.01
CA LEU A 433 1.03 -19.81 -5.54
C LEU A 433 0.70 -19.68 -4.05
N LEU A 434 -0.55 -19.96 -3.68
CA LEU A 434 -1.05 -19.85 -2.32
C LEU A 434 -1.52 -21.22 -1.85
N ARG A 435 -1.27 -21.54 -0.58
CA ARG A 435 -1.94 -22.60 0.16
C ARG A 435 -2.83 -21.97 1.22
N PHE A 436 -4.09 -22.33 1.24
CA PHE A 436 -5.05 -21.90 2.25
C PHE A 436 -5.49 -23.07 3.14
N ARG A 437 -5.87 -22.72 4.36
CA ARG A 437 -6.55 -23.57 5.32
C ARG A 437 -7.52 -22.73 6.14
N THR A 438 -8.72 -23.25 6.36
CA THR A 438 -9.71 -22.65 7.24
C THR A 438 -10.08 -23.61 8.37
N ASP A 439 -10.63 -23.03 9.43
CA ASP A 439 -11.35 -23.71 10.50
C ASP A 439 -12.65 -22.91 10.70
N SER A 440 -13.78 -23.49 10.32
CA SER A 440 -15.07 -22.80 10.38
C SER A 440 -16.19 -23.75 10.79
N VAL A 441 -17.34 -23.19 11.16
CA VAL A 441 -18.54 -23.99 11.51
C VAL A 441 -19.04 -24.83 10.32
N ALA A 442 -18.76 -24.36 9.09
CA ALA A 442 -19.15 -25.09 7.87
C ALA A 442 -18.21 -26.27 7.55
N GLY A 443 -17.04 -26.32 8.17
CA GLY A 443 -16.01 -27.36 7.96
C GLY A 443 -14.62 -26.75 7.82
N ASP A 444 -13.64 -27.62 7.70
CA ASP A 444 -12.24 -27.29 7.48
C ASP A 444 -11.92 -27.40 6.00
N ASP A 445 -11.79 -26.27 5.33
CA ASP A 445 -11.40 -26.24 3.93
C ASP A 445 -9.89 -26.04 3.78
N ARG A 446 -9.32 -26.65 2.75
CA ARG A 446 -7.89 -26.54 2.41
C ARG A 446 -7.66 -26.70 0.90
N GLY A 447 -6.65 -26.05 0.40
CA GLY A 447 -6.34 -26.19 -1.01
C GLY A 447 -5.17 -25.31 -1.42
N TRP A 448 -5.00 -25.27 -2.74
CA TRP A 448 -4.00 -24.45 -3.40
C TRP A 448 -4.66 -23.52 -4.41
N ILE A 449 -4.09 -22.36 -4.59
CA ILE A 449 -4.51 -21.37 -5.59
C ILE A 449 -3.29 -21.00 -6.42
N LEU A 450 -3.37 -21.22 -7.72
CA LEU A 450 -2.42 -20.70 -8.70
C LEU A 450 -3.07 -19.53 -9.40
N GLN A 451 -2.41 -18.37 -9.41
CA GLN A 451 -2.96 -17.20 -10.07
C GLN A 451 -1.90 -16.43 -10.84
N ALA A 452 -2.35 -15.74 -11.89
CA ALA A 452 -1.53 -14.92 -12.75
C ALA A 452 -2.24 -13.59 -13.03
N LYS A 453 -1.47 -12.51 -13.12
CA LYS A 453 -1.95 -11.16 -13.46
C LYS A 453 -1.08 -10.53 -14.51
N VAL A 454 -1.72 -9.87 -15.47
CA VAL A 454 -1.10 -8.89 -16.36
C VAL A 454 -1.58 -7.51 -15.93
N GLN A 455 -0.65 -6.64 -15.62
CA GLN A 455 -0.95 -5.26 -15.19
C GLN A 455 -0.22 -4.28 -16.10
N PHE A 456 -1.00 -3.42 -16.73
CA PHE A 456 -0.51 -2.30 -17.54
C PHE A 456 -0.99 -0.98 -16.92
N ASN A 457 -0.11 0.02 -16.85
CA ASN A 457 -0.43 1.36 -16.37
C ASN A 457 0.37 2.42 -17.11
N ARG A 458 -0.30 3.49 -17.46
CA ARG A 458 0.31 4.63 -18.15
C ARG A 458 -0.22 5.95 -17.58
#